data_3d5ca3ea6363bfb86fb24a50e85989f6
#
_entry.id   3d5ca3ea6363bfb86fb24a50e85989f6
#
_cell.length_a   1.000
_cell.length_b   1.000
_cell.length_c   1.000
_cell.angle_alpha   90.00
_cell.angle_beta   90.00
_cell.angle_gamma   90.00
#
_symmetry.space_group_name_H-M   'P 1'
#
loop_
_entity.id
_entity.type
_entity.pdbx_description
1 polymer ?
#
loop_
_entity_poly.entity_id
_entity_poly.type
_entity_poly.pdbx_seq_one_letter_code
_entity_poly.pdbx_strand_id
1 'polypeptide(L)'
;MPFVPVRDGKSLYVRVVGRGQPVLMLPGLGMHSVHWLPFILPYLNKFRFYLPDFRGFGKSAHIRLNQADVFHNHMEDVQDIIAYFHLHDFLLAGISLGGSTALHLNKEFGLHGVRRYLHIDQSPCVGNRPDWNHGLFGHRQDELFGQMHRLGDLLDEHTALTHIGEMPLSARREAAATLAEIAAGMTGKPLLKPVLRQLLISPGQLTRWLPLSRVDDCRAYLRAYVGGGHDYRHALRQCPVPVTVMVGMKSPLYAPAGQMAIADYAPDARIIRFHKSGHVPLMDEPLKFVRELGLFLNGPVRG
;
A
#
# COMPACT_ATOMS: atom_id res chain seq x y z
N MET A 1 19.21 -8.08 -11.99
CA MET A 1 18.10 -7.66 -11.11
C MET A 1 17.55 -8.90 -10.47
N PRO A 2 17.62 -9.04 -9.16
CA PRO A 2 17.35 -10.33 -8.53
C PRO A 2 15.85 -10.63 -8.41
N PHE A 3 15.52 -11.87 -8.65
CA PHE A 3 14.35 -12.52 -8.10
C PHE A 3 14.75 -13.09 -6.74
N VAL A 4 14.08 -12.66 -5.69
CA VAL A 4 14.37 -13.02 -4.30
C VAL A 4 13.51 -14.20 -3.90
N PRO A 5 14.09 -15.35 -3.53
CA PRO A 5 13.32 -16.47 -3.03
C PRO A 5 12.62 -16.08 -1.71
N VAL A 6 11.38 -16.46 -1.58
CA VAL A 6 10.56 -16.25 -0.37
C VAL A 6 10.16 -17.60 0.22
N ARG A 7 9.75 -17.64 1.48
CA ARG A 7 9.55 -18.84 2.31
C ARG A 7 8.60 -19.90 1.73
N ASP A 8 7.70 -19.53 0.82
CA ASP A 8 6.80 -20.46 0.12
C ASP A 8 7.38 -21.05 -1.17
N GLY A 9 8.69 -20.86 -1.42
CA GLY A 9 9.40 -21.38 -2.58
C GLY A 9 9.17 -20.58 -3.88
N LYS A 10 8.46 -19.45 -3.82
CA LYS A 10 8.31 -18.52 -4.95
C LYS A 10 9.48 -17.54 -4.97
N SER A 11 9.54 -16.70 -6.02
CA SER A 11 10.58 -15.68 -6.12
C SER A 11 9.98 -14.33 -6.52
N LEU A 12 10.11 -13.34 -5.65
CA LEU A 12 9.64 -11.99 -5.89
C LEU A 12 10.67 -11.13 -6.59
N TYR A 13 10.23 -10.32 -7.52
CA TYR A 13 11.09 -9.36 -8.18
C TYR A 13 11.38 -8.17 -7.26
N VAL A 14 12.67 -7.88 -7.07
CA VAL A 14 13.14 -6.69 -6.35
C VAL A 14 14.07 -5.91 -7.27
N ARG A 15 13.68 -4.68 -7.60
CA ARG A 15 14.56 -3.77 -8.33
C ARG A 15 15.59 -3.18 -7.38
N VAL A 16 16.86 -3.35 -7.70
CA VAL A 16 17.96 -2.75 -6.93
C VAL A 16 18.66 -1.72 -7.80
N VAL A 17 18.71 -0.47 -7.34
CA VAL A 17 19.34 0.65 -8.06
C VAL A 17 20.08 1.58 -7.10
N GLY A 18 21.15 2.22 -7.60
CA GLY A 18 21.97 3.13 -6.80
C GLY A 18 23.04 2.40 -5.97
N ARG A 19 23.73 3.17 -5.12
CA ARG A 19 24.84 2.70 -4.26
C ARG A 19 24.85 3.48 -2.93
N GLY A 20 25.47 2.91 -1.91
CA GLY A 20 25.59 3.52 -0.57
C GLY A 20 24.55 3.01 0.41
N GLN A 21 24.01 3.91 1.25
CA GLN A 21 23.08 3.56 2.33
C GLN A 21 21.84 2.82 1.81
N PRO A 22 21.51 1.63 2.37
CA PRO A 22 20.34 0.89 1.92
C PRO A 22 19.02 1.59 2.26
N VAL A 23 18.08 1.55 1.31
CA VAL A 23 16.71 2.05 1.47
C VAL A 23 15.74 1.01 0.92
N LEU A 24 14.86 0.46 1.72
CA LEU A 24 13.77 -0.41 1.31
C LEU A 24 12.49 0.40 1.16
N MET A 25 11.89 0.42 -0.04
CA MET A 25 10.67 1.19 -0.30
C MET A 25 9.52 0.27 -0.73
N LEU A 26 8.48 0.23 0.10
CA LEU A 26 7.33 -0.65 -0.07
C LEU A 26 6.21 0.04 -0.86
N PRO A 27 5.68 -0.60 -1.93
CA PRO A 27 4.70 0.00 -2.82
C PRO A 27 3.29 0.03 -2.22
N GLY A 28 2.46 0.94 -2.72
CA GLY A 28 1.01 0.91 -2.53
C GLY A 28 0.33 -0.11 -3.43
N LEU A 29 -0.96 -0.32 -3.23
CA LEU A 29 -1.78 -1.20 -4.06
C LEU A 29 -1.73 -0.78 -5.54
N GLY A 30 -1.41 -1.70 -6.44
CA GLY A 30 -1.27 -1.42 -7.87
C GLY A 30 0.05 -0.74 -8.27
N MET A 31 0.88 -0.34 -7.30
CA MET A 31 2.22 0.17 -7.58
C MET A 31 3.22 -0.97 -7.78
N HIS A 32 4.26 -0.68 -8.55
CA HIS A 32 5.42 -1.54 -8.68
C HIS A 32 6.71 -0.71 -8.77
N SER A 33 7.84 -1.36 -8.74
CA SER A 33 9.18 -0.77 -8.56
C SER A 33 9.52 0.38 -9.51
N VAL A 34 8.98 0.40 -10.74
CA VAL A 34 9.22 1.46 -11.73
C VAL A 34 8.66 2.81 -11.28
N HIS A 35 7.54 2.82 -10.56
CA HIS A 35 6.87 4.05 -10.15
C HIS A 35 7.70 4.90 -9.18
N TRP A 36 8.66 4.31 -8.48
CA TRP A 36 9.56 5.03 -7.60
C TRP A 36 10.68 5.77 -8.34
N LEU A 37 11.07 5.31 -9.54
CA LEU A 37 12.29 5.76 -10.22
C LEU A 37 12.37 7.30 -10.41
N PRO A 38 11.32 8.00 -10.87
CA PRO A 38 11.41 9.44 -11.08
C PRO A 38 11.77 10.23 -9.82
N PHE A 39 11.39 9.71 -8.64
CA PHE A 39 11.53 10.41 -7.36
C PHE A 39 12.86 10.13 -6.66
N ILE A 40 13.50 8.99 -6.96
CA ILE A 40 14.76 8.56 -6.33
C ILE A 40 16.01 8.86 -7.17
N LEU A 41 15.84 9.18 -8.47
CA LEU A 41 16.96 9.47 -9.38
C LEU A 41 18.01 10.43 -8.80
N PRO A 42 17.64 11.54 -8.12
CA PRO A 42 18.62 12.47 -7.57
C PRO A 42 19.52 11.87 -6.46
N TYR A 43 19.12 10.72 -5.89
CA TYR A 43 19.74 10.16 -4.70
C TYR A 43 20.55 8.89 -4.96
N LEU A 44 20.58 8.37 -6.20
CA LEU A 44 21.23 7.10 -6.57
C LEU A 44 22.73 7.04 -6.28
N ASN A 45 23.40 8.19 -6.17
CA ASN A 45 24.82 8.24 -5.87
C ASN A 45 25.18 8.03 -4.39
N LYS A 46 24.19 8.18 -3.49
CA LYS A 46 24.36 8.08 -2.03
C LYS A 46 23.56 6.95 -1.39
N PHE A 47 22.49 6.53 -2.07
CA PHE A 47 21.55 5.55 -1.55
C PHE A 47 21.35 4.39 -2.51
N ARG A 48 21.28 3.19 -1.97
CA ARG A 48 20.96 1.96 -2.70
C ARG A 48 19.53 1.56 -2.39
N PHE A 49 18.65 1.70 -3.37
CA PHE A 49 17.23 1.43 -3.23
C PHE A 49 16.88 -0.01 -3.57
N TYR A 50 16.09 -0.64 -2.70
CA TYR A 50 15.49 -1.94 -2.86
C TYR A 50 13.99 -1.74 -3.00
N LEU A 51 13.45 -2.02 -4.18
CA LEU A 51 12.09 -1.72 -4.58
C LEU A 51 11.39 -3.02 -4.97
N PRO A 52 10.68 -3.70 -4.05
CA PRO A 52 9.96 -4.91 -4.37
C PRO A 52 8.73 -4.62 -5.23
N ASP A 53 8.41 -5.56 -6.12
CA ASP A 53 7.09 -5.70 -6.70
C ASP A 53 6.33 -6.72 -5.82
N PHE A 54 5.28 -6.30 -5.14
CA PHE A 54 4.47 -7.21 -4.32
C PHE A 54 3.77 -8.26 -5.17
N ARG A 55 3.35 -9.37 -4.55
CA ARG A 55 2.59 -10.45 -5.21
C ARG A 55 1.40 -9.87 -5.95
N GLY A 56 1.17 -10.34 -7.17
CA GLY A 56 0.10 -9.86 -8.04
C GLY A 56 0.44 -8.61 -8.86
N PHE A 57 1.63 -7.96 -8.65
CA PHE A 57 1.96 -6.69 -9.30
C PHE A 57 3.30 -6.71 -10.03
N GLY A 58 3.42 -5.85 -11.03
CA GLY A 58 4.67 -5.64 -11.76
C GLY A 58 5.25 -6.95 -12.33
N LYS A 59 6.51 -7.20 -12.06
CA LYS A 59 7.19 -8.44 -12.47
C LYS A 59 6.91 -9.63 -11.54
N SER A 60 6.26 -9.41 -10.39
CA SER A 60 5.72 -10.43 -9.51
C SER A 60 4.23 -10.73 -9.76
N ALA A 61 3.66 -10.24 -10.87
CA ALA A 61 2.23 -10.38 -11.19
C ALA A 61 1.74 -11.84 -11.27
N HIS A 62 2.64 -12.78 -11.57
CA HIS A 62 2.34 -14.21 -11.65
C HIS A 62 2.39 -14.91 -10.28
N ILE A 63 2.90 -14.25 -9.24
CA ILE A 63 3.02 -14.81 -7.89
C ILE A 63 1.72 -14.56 -7.13
N ARG A 64 1.16 -15.63 -6.58
CA ARG A 64 -0.12 -15.61 -5.85
C ARG A 64 0.11 -15.29 -4.38
N LEU A 65 -0.91 -14.68 -3.77
CA LEU A 65 -1.02 -14.68 -2.32
C LEU A 65 -1.12 -16.12 -1.82
N ASN A 66 -0.44 -16.44 -0.74
CA ASN A 66 -0.44 -17.77 -0.13
C ASN A 66 -1.16 -17.79 1.23
N GLN A 67 -1.67 -16.64 1.67
CA GLN A 67 -2.39 -16.46 2.93
C GLN A 67 -3.64 -15.59 2.72
N ALA A 68 -4.65 -15.80 3.56
CA ALA A 68 -5.88 -15.02 3.53
C ALA A 68 -5.66 -13.58 4.01
N ASP A 69 -4.72 -13.35 4.94
CA ASP A 69 -4.34 -12.01 5.39
C ASP A 69 -3.23 -11.45 4.47
N VAL A 70 -3.61 -10.54 3.60
CA VAL A 70 -2.69 -9.93 2.62
C VAL A 70 -1.61 -9.07 3.29
N PHE A 71 -1.91 -8.44 4.43
CA PHE A 71 -0.93 -7.63 5.16
C PHE A 71 0.15 -8.52 5.79
N HIS A 72 -0.28 -9.64 6.37
CA HIS A 72 0.65 -10.64 6.92
C HIS A 72 1.50 -11.26 5.82
N ASN A 73 0.90 -11.64 4.69
CA ASN A 73 1.64 -12.20 3.56
C ASN A 73 2.72 -11.24 3.02
N HIS A 74 2.38 -9.96 2.81
CA HIS A 74 3.37 -8.99 2.35
C HIS A 74 4.45 -8.71 3.41
N MET A 75 4.11 -8.72 4.68
CA MET A 75 5.05 -8.56 5.77
C MET A 75 6.08 -9.70 5.80
N GLU A 76 5.64 -10.95 5.64
CA GLU A 76 6.53 -12.10 5.54
C GLU A 76 7.47 -12.02 4.32
N ASP A 77 6.94 -11.60 3.16
CA ASP A 77 7.74 -11.34 1.96
C ASP A 77 8.81 -10.26 2.20
N VAL A 78 8.45 -9.19 2.92
CA VAL A 78 9.39 -8.13 3.30
C VAL A 78 10.48 -8.66 4.22
N GLN A 79 10.16 -9.53 5.17
CA GLN A 79 11.16 -10.19 6.01
C GLN A 79 12.15 -11.03 5.18
N ASP A 80 11.64 -11.82 4.23
CA ASP A 80 12.46 -12.65 3.37
C ASP A 80 13.39 -11.79 2.48
N ILE A 81 12.90 -10.63 2.00
CA ILE A 81 13.70 -9.65 1.26
C ILE A 81 14.80 -9.05 2.14
N ILE A 82 14.47 -8.64 3.39
CA ILE A 82 15.44 -8.13 4.36
C ILE A 82 16.53 -9.16 4.62
N ALA A 83 16.15 -10.41 4.86
CA ALA A 83 17.08 -11.51 5.10
C ALA A 83 17.97 -11.81 3.88
N TYR A 84 17.39 -11.90 2.68
CA TYR A 84 18.12 -12.21 1.45
C TYR A 84 19.21 -11.19 1.11
N PHE A 85 18.92 -9.91 1.29
CA PHE A 85 19.89 -8.84 1.05
C PHE A 85 20.75 -8.49 2.26
N HIS A 86 20.58 -9.20 3.38
CA HIS A 86 21.26 -8.91 4.65
C HIS A 86 21.12 -7.43 5.04
N LEU A 87 19.90 -6.88 4.90
CA LEU A 87 19.66 -5.48 5.22
C LEU A 87 19.74 -5.26 6.72
N HIS A 88 20.72 -4.49 7.12
CA HIS A 88 20.89 -3.96 8.46
C HIS A 88 21.25 -2.47 8.33
N ASP A 89 20.88 -1.70 9.33
CA ASP A 89 21.15 -0.27 9.33
C ASP A 89 20.61 0.45 8.08
N PHE A 90 19.36 0.14 7.70
CA PHE A 90 18.71 0.62 6.49
C PHE A 90 17.57 1.62 6.77
N LEU A 91 17.16 2.36 5.76
CA LEU A 91 15.97 3.21 5.79
C LEU A 91 14.77 2.45 5.23
N LEU A 92 13.62 2.57 5.88
CA LEU A 92 12.37 1.97 5.44
C LEU A 92 11.40 3.06 4.98
N ALA A 93 10.74 2.89 3.84
CA ALA A 93 9.64 3.73 3.40
C ALA A 93 8.46 2.87 2.97
N GLY A 94 7.22 3.31 3.22
CA GLY A 94 6.02 2.61 2.77
C GLY A 94 4.89 3.57 2.47
N ILE A 95 4.23 3.39 1.32
CA ILE A 95 3.05 4.16 0.93
C ILE A 95 1.80 3.27 0.99
N SER A 96 0.70 3.77 1.58
CA SER A 96 -0.60 3.07 1.56
C SER A 96 -0.45 1.60 2.02
N LEU A 97 -0.73 0.59 1.19
CA LEU A 97 -0.50 -0.83 1.47
C LEU A 97 0.92 -1.10 2.01
N GLY A 98 1.95 -0.47 1.42
CA GLY A 98 3.33 -0.57 1.91
C GLY A 98 3.51 0.06 3.29
N GLY A 99 2.76 1.10 3.60
CA GLY A 99 2.67 1.70 4.93
C GLY A 99 2.04 0.74 5.95
N SER A 100 0.92 0.11 5.61
CA SER A 100 0.31 -0.95 6.44
C SER A 100 1.23 -2.14 6.64
N THR A 101 1.93 -2.57 5.58
CA THR A 101 2.91 -3.67 5.65
C THR A 101 4.06 -3.34 6.61
N ALA A 102 4.60 -2.11 6.57
CA ALA A 102 5.64 -1.67 7.50
C ALA A 102 5.13 -1.57 8.95
N LEU A 103 3.90 -1.11 9.17
CA LEU A 103 3.28 -1.09 10.49
C LEU A 103 3.01 -2.51 11.01
N HIS A 104 2.63 -3.43 10.12
CA HIS A 104 2.44 -4.83 10.49
C HIS A 104 3.78 -5.49 10.85
N LEU A 105 4.84 -5.20 10.10
CA LEU A 105 6.20 -5.62 10.44
C LEU A 105 6.62 -5.09 11.84
N ASN A 106 6.35 -3.82 12.12
CA ASN A 106 6.64 -3.24 13.44
C ASN A 106 5.87 -3.96 14.56
N LYS A 107 4.61 -4.31 14.31
CA LYS A 107 3.76 -4.98 15.30
C LYS A 107 4.22 -6.40 15.63
N GLU A 108 4.57 -7.19 14.61
CA GLU A 108 4.85 -8.62 14.77
C GLU A 108 6.33 -8.89 15.13
N PHE A 109 7.25 -8.05 14.64
CA PHE A 109 8.70 -8.31 14.76
C PHE A 109 9.53 -7.11 15.21
N GLY A 110 8.92 -5.94 15.31
CA GLY A 110 9.66 -4.69 15.49
C GLY A 110 10.37 -4.24 14.20
N LEU A 111 10.97 -3.03 14.25
CA LEU A 111 11.75 -2.49 13.13
C LEU A 111 13.26 -2.69 13.38
N HIS A 112 13.67 -3.91 13.71
CA HIS A 112 15.08 -4.23 13.93
C HIS A 112 15.92 -3.98 12.67
N GLY A 113 17.05 -3.27 12.86
CA GLY A 113 17.93 -2.89 11.75
C GLY A 113 17.44 -1.73 10.90
N VAL A 114 16.23 -1.19 11.13
CA VAL A 114 15.76 0.04 10.51
C VAL A 114 16.30 1.24 11.28
N ARG A 115 16.87 2.22 10.58
CA ARG A 115 17.35 3.48 11.17
C ARG A 115 16.26 4.51 11.36
N ARG A 116 15.39 4.65 10.37
CA ARG A 116 14.26 5.60 10.28
C ARG A 116 13.19 5.04 9.39
N TYR A 117 11.96 5.38 9.68
CA TYR A 117 10.80 4.97 8.90
C TYR A 117 10.08 6.18 8.28
N LEU A 118 9.81 6.11 6.96
CA LEU A 118 8.97 7.06 6.23
C LEU A 118 7.62 6.41 5.95
N HIS A 119 6.58 6.96 6.56
CA HIS A 119 5.20 6.56 6.41
C HIS A 119 4.45 7.52 5.50
N ILE A 120 3.82 7.02 4.44
CA ILE A 120 3.21 7.87 3.42
C ILE A 120 1.73 7.52 3.25
N ASP A 121 0.88 8.48 3.58
CA ASP A 121 -0.57 8.52 3.37
C ASP A 121 -1.31 7.22 3.76
N GLN A 122 -1.18 6.82 5.00
CA GLN A 122 -1.89 5.70 5.61
C GLN A 122 -2.26 6.00 7.06
N SER A 123 -3.37 5.43 7.54
CA SER A 123 -3.81 5.50 8.93
C SER A 123 -3.15 4.41 9.78
N PRO A 124 -2.91 4.63 11.07
CA PRO A 124 -2.40 3.59 11.97
C PRO A 124 -3.42 2.49 12.28
N CYS A 125 -4.69 2.69 11.92
CA CYS A 125 -5.75 1.71 12.05
C CYS A 125 -6.52 1.64 10.74
N VAL A 126 -6.60 0.44 10.14
CA VAL A 126 -7.18 0.26 8.80
C VAL A 126 -8.69 0.48 8.81
N GLY A 127 -9.40 -0.05 9.79
CA GLY A 127 -10.85 0.09 9.91
C GLY A 127 -11.27 1.06 11.03
N ASN A 128 -12.52 1.57 10.93
CA ASN A 128 -13.13 2.29 12.04
C ASN A 128 -13.41 1.33 13.22
N ARG A 129 -13.37 1.88 14.42
CA ARG A 129 -13.62 1.19 15.70
C ARG A 129 -14.41 2.11 16.62
N PRO A 130 -14.97 1.65 17.73
CA PRO A 130 -15.69 2.49 18.67
C PRO A 130 -14.88 3.70 19.16
N ASP A 131 -13.56 3.56 19.24
CA ASP A 131 -12.60 4.58 19.67
C ASP A 131 -11.79 5.19 18.52
N TRP A 132 -12.15 4.88 17.24
CA TRP A 132 -11.44 5.34 16.06
C TRP A 132 -12.34 5.49 14.84
N ASN A 133 -12.48 6.70 14.33
CA ASN A 133 -13.33 7.04 13.17
C ASN A 133 -12.51 7.50 11.93
N HIS A 134 -11.20 7.24 11.92
CA HIS A 134 -10.29 7.66 10.86
C HIS A 134 -9.69 6.47 10.08
N GLY A 135 -10.39 5.35 10.02
CA GLY A 135 -10.05 4.21 9.17
C GLY A 135 -10.28 4.51 7.69
N LEU A 136 -10.10 3.49 6.86
CA LEU A 136 -10.29 3.58 5.41
C LEU A 136 -11.68 4.15 5.08
N PHE A 137 -11.72 5.20 4.24
CA PHE A 137 -12.89 5.99 3.85
C PHE A 137 -13.56 6.81 4.98
N GLY A 138 -13.03 6.81 6.20
CA GLY A 138 -13.55 7.56 7.33
C GLY A 138 -15.05 7.33 7.57
N HIS A 139 -15.87 8.41 7.57
CA HIS A 139 -17.31 8.32 7.78
C HIS A 139 -18.09 7.58 6.67
N ARG A 140 -17.47 7.35 5.52
CA ARG A 140 -18.08 6.58 4.41
C ARG A 140 -17.71 5.10 4.45
N GLN A 141 -17.04 4.63 5.49
CA GLN A 141 -16.54 3.26 5.56
C GLN A 141 -17.66 2.23 5.40
N ASP A 142 -18.76 2.37 6.13
CA ASP A 142 -19.84 1.38 6.09
C ASP A 142 -20.47 1.26 4.70
N GLU A 143 -20.66 2.41 4.02
CA GLU A 143 -21.16 2.46 2.64
C GLU A 143 -20.23 1.69 1.69
N LEU A 144 -18.93 2.02 1.71
CA LEU A 144 -17.95 1.47 0.78
C LEU A 144 -17.54 0.03 1.14
N PHE A 145 -17.51 -0.31 2.42
CA PHE A 145 -17.33 -1.71 2.85
C PHE A 145 -18.53 -2.57 2.45
N GLY A 146 -19.75 -2.04 2.49
CA GLY A 146 -20.91 -2.73 1.91
C GLY A 146 -20.76 -3.00 0.41
N GLN A 147 -20.15 -2.08 -0.35
CA GLN A 147 -19.82 -2.31 -1.77
C GLN A 147 -18.74 -3.40 -1.92
N MET A 148 -17.71 -3.36 -1.07
CA MET A 148 -16.64 -4.35 -1.08
C MET A 148 -17.14 -5.74 -0.72
N HIS A 149 -18.07 -5.86 0.24
CA HIS A 149 -18.74 -7.13 0.58
C HIS A 149 -19.52 -7.67 -0.62
N ARG A 150 -20.39 -6.87 -1.24
CA ARG A 150 -21.16 -7.30 -2.42
C ARG A 150 -20.27 -7.80 -3.55
N LEU A 151 -19.15 -7.10 -3.81
CA LEU A 151 -18.19 -7.56 -4.79
C LEU A 151 -17.54 -8.89 -4.36
N GLY A 152 -17.21 -9.04 -3.09
CA GLY A 152 -16.68 -10.27 -2.51
C GLY A 152 -17.62 -11.45 -2.71
N ASP A 153 -18.90 -11.28 -2.38
CA ASP A 153 -19.95 -12.30 -2.53
C ASP A 153 -20.11 -12.70 -4.01
N LEU A 154 -20.15 -11.70 -4.91
CA LEU A 154 -20.20 -11.96 -6.35
C LEU A 154 -18.98 -12.75 -6.84
N LEU A 155 -17.79 -12.45 -6.35
CA LEU A 155 -16.57 -13.18 -6.72
C LEU A 155 -16.53 -14.59 -6.11
N ASP A 156 -17.18 -14.82 -4.97
CA ASP A 156 -17.31 -16.14 -4.35
C ASP A 156 -18.11 -17.13 -5.22
N GLU A 157 -19.09 -16.62 -5.97
CA GLU A 157 -19.84 -17.42 -6.94
C GLU A 157 -19.01 -17.82 -8.20
N HIS A 158 -17.86 -17.17 -8.39
CA HIS A 158 -17.04 -17.29 -9.62
C HIS A 158 -15.60 -17.76 -9.34
N THR A 159 -15.36 -18.47 -8.24
CA THR A 159 -14.01 -18.92 -7.82
C THR A 159 -13.32 -19.88 -8.79
N ALA A 160 -14.09 -20.55 -9.68
CA ALA A 160 -13.53 -21.39 -10.72
C ALA A 160 -12.82 -20.61 -11.85
N LEU A 161 -13.11 -19.30 -11.95
CA LEU A 161 -12.50 -18.42 -12.97
C LEU A 161 -11.18 -17.83 -12.47
N THR A 162 -10.28 -17.61 -13.41
CA THR A 162 -9.00 -17.00 -13.11
C THR A 162 -9.11 -15.47 -13.04
N HIS A 163 -9.80 -14.86 -14.00
CA HIS A 163 -9.92 -13.41 -14.09
C HIS A 163 -11.37 -12.95 -14.05
N ILE A 164 -11.62 -11.80 -13.44
CA ILE A 164 -12.93 -11.14 -13.38
C ILE A 164 -13.49 -10.90 -14.81
N GLY A 165 -12.59 -10.66 -15.78
CA GLY A 165 -12.96 -10.50 -17.19
C GLY A 165 -13.58 -11.74 -17.86
N GLU A 166 -13.40 -12.93 -17.29
CA GLU A 166 -13.97 -14.21 -17.79
C GLU A 166 -15.40 -14.44 -17.30
N MET A 167 -15.88 -13.66 -16.33
CA MET A 167 -17.23 -13.78 -15.80
C MET A 167 -18.29 -13.54 -16.87
N PRO A 168 -19.52 -14.12 -16.73
CA PRO A 168 -20.66 -13.79 -17.59
C PRO A 168 -20.93 -12.30 -17.64
N LEU A 169 -21.49 -11.80 -18.77
CA LEU A 169 -21.69 -10.36 -18.98
C LEU A 169 -22.52 -9.69 -17.87
N SER A 170 -23.53 -10.38 -17.35
CA SER A 170 -24.35 -9.88 -16.22
C SER A 170 -23.49 -9.62 -14.97
N ALA A 171 -22.73 -10.63 -14.55
CA ALA A 171 -21.85 -10.54 -13.40
C ALA A 171 -20.71 -9.50 -13.58
N ARG A 172 -20.16 -9.39 -14.80
CA ARG A 172 -19.17 -8.33 -15.10
C ARG A 172 -19.77 -6.92 -15.01
N ARG A 173 -21.01 -6.73 -15.45
CA ARG A 173 -21.69 -5.43 -15.32
C ARG A 173 -21.90 -5.05 -13.86
N GLU A 174 -22.24 -6.01 -13.01
CA GLU A 174 -22.39 -5.82 -11.58
C GLU A 174 -21.03 -5.52 -10.93
N ALA A 175 -20.02 -6.35 -11.20
CA ALA A 175 -18.64 -6.11 -10.73
C ALA A 175 -18.12 -4.72 -11.16
N ALA A 176 -18.32 -4.35 -12.43
CA ALA A 176 -17.90 -3.05 -12.95
C ALA A 176 -18.61 -1.87 -12.26
N ALA A 177 -19.90 -2.02 -11.96
CA ALA A 177 -20.66 -1.00 -11.23
C ALA A 177 -20.08 -0.82 -9.80
N THR A 178 -19.89 -1.92 -9.08
CA THR A 178 -19.35 -1.91 -7.74
C THR A 178 -17.89 -1.40 -7.69
N LEU A 179 -17.05 -1.86 -8.60
CA LEU A 179 -15.67 -1.37 -8.73
C LEU A 179 -15.61 0.12 -9.05
N ALA A 180 -16.52 0.63 -9.89
CA ALA A 180 -16.60 2.06 -10.19
C ALA A 180 -16.98 2.90 -8.96
N GLU A 181 -17.85 2.38 -8.09
CA GLU A 181 -18.20 3.05 -6.82
C GLU A 181 -16.98 3.11 -5.89
N ILE A 182 -16.31 1.98 -5.69
CA ILE A 182 -15.09 1.89 -4.88
C ILE A 182 -14.00 2.84 -5.42
N ALA A 183 -13.72 2.79 -6.72
CA ALA A 183 -12.70 3.62 -7.36
C ALA A 183 -13.02 5.11 -7.29
N ALA A 184 -14.29 5.50 -7.42
CA ALA A 184 -14.72 6.87 -7.24
C ALA A 184 -14.54 7.33 -5.78
N GLY A 185 -14.83 6.46 -4.82
CA GLY A 185 -14.54 6.69 -3.40
C GLY A 185 -13.04 6.90 -3.15
N MET A 186 -12.20 6.05 -3.75
CA MET A 186 -10.74 6.12 -3.63
C MET A 186 -10.13 7.38 -4.25
N THR A 187 -10.69 7.87 -5.34
CA THR A 187 -10.18 9.08 -6.03
C THR A 187 -10.80 10.37 -5.51
N GLY A 188 -11.89 10.30 -4.76
CA GLY A 188 -12.68 11.46 -4.36
C GLY A 188 -13.38 12.16 -5.54
N LYS A 189 -13.50 11.51 -6.70
CA LYS A 189 -14.04 12.07 -7.95
C LYS A 189 -15.31 11.32 -8.41
N PRO A 190 -16.48 11.57 -7.81
CA PRO A 190 -17.70 10.84 -8.12
C PRO A 190 -18.16 10.98 -9.59
N LEU A 191 -17.81 12.07 -10.25
CA LEU A 191 -18.12 12.30 -11.67
C LEU A 191 -17.45 11.31 -12.62
N LEU A 192 -16.42 10.60 -12.17
CA LEU A 192 -15.76 9.55 -12.98
C LEU A 192 -16.51 8.22 -12.99
N LYS A 193 -17.49 8.01 -12.09
CA LYS A 193 -18.22 6.72 -11.98
C LYS A 193 -18.77 6.19 -13.31
N PRO A 194 -19.50 6.97 -14.13
CA PRO A 194 -20.05 6.47 -15.39
C PRO A 194 -18.96 6.00 -16.37
N VAL A 195 -17.87 6.76 -16.46
CA VAL A 195 -16.73 6.44 -17.33
C VAL A 195 -16.03 5.18 -16.86
N LEU A 196 -15.74 5.09 -15.55
CA LEU A 196 -15.11 3.91 -14.95
C LEU A 196 -15.98 2.66 -15.15
N ARG A 197 -17.29 2.77 -14.89
CA ARG A 197 -18.23 1.66 -15.11
C ARG A 197 -18.18 1.16 -16.55
N GLN A 198 -18.21 2.05 -17.53
CA GLN A 198 -18.17 1.68 -18.94
C GLN A 198 -16.85 1.02 -19.34
N LEU A 199 -15.73 1.53 -18.83
CA LEU A 199 -14.41 0.95 -19.07
C LEU A 199 -14.28 -0.45 -18.46
N LEU A 200 -14.74 -0.64 -17.22
CA LEU A 200 -14.59 -1.89 -16.48
C LEU A 200 -15.53 -3.02 -16.93
N ILE A 201 -16.55 -2.75 -17.75
CA ILE A 201 -17.39 -3.80 -18.35
C ILE A 201 -16.62 -4.62 -19.40
N SER A 202 -15.70 -3.99 -20.14
CA SER A 202 -14.90 -4.68 -21.16
C SER A 202 -13.83 -5.56 -20.52
N PRO A 203 -13.74 -6.87 -20.85
CA PRO A 203 -12.75 -7.77 -20.27
C PRO A 203 -11.31 -7.29 -20.44
N GLY A 204 -10.96 -6.81 -21.64
CA GLY A 204 -9.61 -6.32 -21.94
C GLY A 204 -9.26 -5.04 -21.19
N GLN A 205 -10.23 -4.13 -21.02
CA GLN A 205 -10.02 -2.90 -20.24
C GLN A 205 -9.96 -3.21 -18.75
N LEU A 206 -10.81 -4.11 -18.24
CA LEU A 206 -10.80 -4.53 -16.85
C LEU A 206 -9.43 -5.10 -16.48
N THR A 207 -8.90 -6.04 -17.26
CA THR A 207 -7.58 -6.62 -17.02
C THR A 207 -6.45 -5.58 -17.11
N ARG A 208 -6.60 -4.57 -17.96
CA ARG A 208 -5.58 -3.53 -18.17
C ARG A 208 -5.56 -2.47 -17.06
N TRP A 209 -6.73 -2.09 -16.55
CA TRP A 209 -6.86 -0.94 -15.64
C TRP A 209 -7.09 -1.32 -14.18
N LEU A 210 -7.59 -2.54 -13.92
CA LEU A 210 -7.81 -3.01 -12.57
C LEU A 210 -6.53 -3.67 -12.04
N PRO A 211 -5.89 -3.12 -11.00
CA PRO A 211 -4.70 -3.71 -10.40
C PRO A 211 -4.93 -5.15 -9.94
N LEU A 212 -6.12 -5.47 -9.46
CA LEU A 212 -6.54 -6.78 -8.96
C LEU A 212 -7.56 -7.41 -9.91
N SER A 213 -7.14 -7.76 -11.13
CA SER A 213 -8.02 -8.36 -12.14
C SER A 213 -8.30 -9.86 -11.94
N ARG A 214 -7.56 -10.52 -11.04
CA ARG A 214 -7.77 -11.94 -10.72
C ARG A 214 -8.79 -12.09 -9.61
N VAL A 215 -9.65 -13.10 -9.74
CA VAL A 215 -10.74 -13.37 -8.80
C VAL A 215 -10.20 -13.59 -7.37
N ASP A 216 -9.24 -14.51 -7.21
CA ASP A 216 -8.72 -14.86 -5.88
C ASP A 216 -8.00 -13.70 -5.20
N ASP A 217 -7.14 -12.97 -5.94
CA ASP A 217 -6.38 -11.86 -5.38
C ASP A 217 -7.34 -10.72 -4.99
N CYS A 218 -8.32 -10.40 -5.85
CA CYS A 218 -9.33 -9.38 -5.54
C CYS A 218 -10.12 -9.73 -4.27
N ARG A 219 -10.59 -10.99 -4.16
CA ARG A 219 -11.29 -11.50 -2.96
C ARG A 219 -10.43 -11.37 -1.71
N ALA A 220 -9.16 -11.79 -1.78
CA ALA A 220 -8.26 -11.74 -0.63
C ALA A 220 -8.07 -10.29 -0.13
N TYR A 221 -7.84 -9.35 -1.05
CA TYR A 221 -7.72 -7.93 -0.69
C TYR A 221 -9.02 -7.36 -0.12
N LEU A 222 -10.17 -7.61 -0.74
CA LEU A 222 -11.47 -7.15 -0.23
C LEU A 222 -11.69 -7.64 1.20
N ARG A 223 -11.50 -8.94 1.46
CA ARG A 223 -11.67 -9.54 2.80
C ARG A 223 -10.69 -8.98 3.83
N ALA A 224 -9.44 -8.78 3.46
CA ALA A 224 -8.43 -8.25 4.37
C ALA A 224 -8.73 -6.81 4.81
N TYR A 225 -9.18 -5.96 3.88
CA TYR A 225 -9.55 -4.58 4.21
C TYR A 225 -10.83 -4.50 5.01
N VAL A 226 -11.86 -5.27 4.65
CA VAL A 226 -13.15 -5.27 5.32
C VAL A 226 -13.10 -5.97 6.67
N GLY A 227 -12.24 -6.98 6.85
CA GLY A 227 -12.06 -7.72 8.09
C GLY A 227 -11.56 -6.87 9.27
N GLY A 228 -11.07 -5.65 9.02
CA GLY A 228 -10.89 -4.57 9.99
C GLY A 228 -9.93 -4.85 11.16
N GLY A 229 -9.22 -5.98 11.18
CA GLY A 229 -8.41 -6.42 12.31
C GLY A 229 -7.11 -5.66 12.56
N HIS A 230 -6.68 -4.81 11.62
CA HIS A 230 -5.37 -4.19 11.61
C HIS A 230 -5.35 -2.83 12.31
N ASP A 231 -5.05 -2.87 13.60
CA ASP A 231 -4.79 -1.71 14.45
C ASP A 231 -3.34 -1.74 14.93
N TYR A 232 -2.57 -0.72 14.58
CA TYR A 232 -1.14 -0.62 14.86
C TYR A 232 -0.82 0.46 15.89
N ARG A 233 -1.82 1.12 16.48
CA ARG A 233 -1.66 2.20 17.44
C ARG A 233 -0.84 1.77 18.66
N HIS A 234 -1.06 0.55 19.16
CA HIS A 234 -0.29 0.01 20.27
C HIS A 234 1.17 -0.23 19.87
N ALA A 235 1.42 -0.84 18.73
CA ALA A 235 2.77 -1.13 18.24
C ALA A 235 3.57 0.16 17.93
N LEU A 236 2.91 1.23 17.51
CA LEU A 236 3.55 2.53 17.30
C LEU A 236 4.09 3.14 18.58
N ARG A 237 3.47 2.90 19.75
CA ARG A 237 3.99 3.36 21.05
C ARG A 237 5.33 2.74 21.41
N GLN A 238 5.60 1.57 20.87
CA GLN A 238 6.84 0.83 21.06
C GLN A 238 7.78 0.94 19.84
N CYS A 239 7.48 1.82 18.89
CA CYS A 239 8.29 1.99 17.69
C CYS A 239 9.69 2.50 18.08
N PRO A 240 10.77 1.72 17.79
CA PRO A 240 12.10 2.03 18.27
C PRO A 240 12.83 3.09 17.42
N VAL A 241 12.22 3.53 16.31
CA VAL A 241 12.89 4.37 15.32
C VAL A 241 12.12 5.66 15.04
N PRO A 242 12.80 6.75 14.66
CA PRO A 242 12.15 7.97 14.22
C PRO A 242 11.21 7.73 13.05
N VAL A 243 9.97 8.24 13.11
CA VAL A 243 8.95 8.11 12.09
C VAL A 243 8.70 9.47 11.41
N THR A 244 8.86 9.54 10.11
CA THR A 244 8.42 10.68 9.30
C THR A 244 7.11 10.34 8.62
N VAL A 245 6.07 11.13 8.81
CA VAL A 245 4.74 10.89 8.22
C VAL A 245 4.46 11.94 7.16
N MET A 246 4.28 11.52 5.92
CA MET A 246 3.83 12.37 4.81
C MET A 246 2.32 12.21 4.65
N VAL A 247 1.59 13.31 4.84
CA VAL A 247 0.12 13.34 4.89
C VAL A 247 -0.45 14.09 3.70
N GLY A 248 -1.26 13.43 2.87
CA GLY A 248 -2.08 14.08 1.85
C GLY A 248 -3.29 14.78 2.48
N MET A 249 -3.27 16.11 2.53
CA MET A 249 -4.31 16.89 3.23
C MET A 249 -5.69 16.85 2.55
N LYS A 250 -5.77 16.25 1.35
CA LYS A 250 -7.01 16.02 0.59
C LYS A 250 -7.22 14.52 0.32
N SER A 251 -6.57 13.64 1.08
CA SER A 251 -6.70 12.20 0.89
C SER A 251 -8.14 11.75 1.10
N PRO A 252 -8.77 11.11 0.10
CA PRO A 252 -10.12 10.58 0.20
C PRO A 252 -10.17 9.21 0.87
N LEU A 253 -9.02 8.56 1.06
CA LEU A 253 -8.93 7.22 1.65
C LEU A 253 -8.80 7.28 3.17
N TYR A 254 -7.85 8.06 3.66
CA TYR A 254 -7.60 8.21 5.09
C TYR A 254 -7.64 9.68 5.48
N ALA A 255 -8.52 10.03 6.38
CA ALA A 255 -8.64 11.39 6.89
C ALA A 255 -7.27 11.90 7.38
N PRO A 256 -6.87 13.15 7.03
CA PRO A 256 -5.60 13.72 7.48
C PRO A 256 -5.41 13.67 8.99
N ALA A 257 -6.49 13.86 9.76
CA ALA A 257 -6.46 13.76 11.22
C ALA A 257 -5.99 12.39 11.70
N GLY A 258 -6.49 11.30 11.07
CA GLY A 258 -6.07 9.94 11.43
C GLY A 258 -4.62 9.64 11.07
N GLN A 259 -4.14 10.15 9.95
CA GLN A 259 -2.73 10.01 9.57
C GLN A 259 -1.81 10.80 10.53
N MET A 260 -2.20 12.03 10.88
CA MET A 260 -1.44 12.88 11.81
C MET A 260 -1.43 12.33 13.23
N ALA A 261 -2.48 11.61 13.64
CA ALA A 261 -2.54 10.96 14.95
C ALA A 261 -1.45 9.91 15.18
N ILE A 262 -0.71 9.49 14.14
CA ILE A 262 0.51 8.68 14.34
C ILE A 262 1.47 9.37 15.32
N ALA A 263 1.52 10.70 15.32
CA ALA A 263 2.37 11.46 16.25
C ALA A 263 1.91 11.39 17.72
N ASP A 264 0.65 10.99 17.97
CA ASP A 264 0.15 10.80 19.33
C ASP A 264 0.56 9.43 19.90
N TYR A 265 0.99 8.53 19.03
CA TYR A 265 1.40 7.18 19.39
C TYR A 265 2.91 6.96 19.27
N ALA A 266 3.54 7.37 18.17
CA ALA A 266 4.97 7.17 17.95
C ALA A 266 5.78 8.20 18.74
N PRO A 267 6.74 7.76 19.59
CA PRO A 267 7.50 8.66 20.49
C PRO A 267 8.32 9.72 19.76
N ASP A 268 8.78 9.43 18.55
CA ASP A 268 9.58 10.32 17.73
C ASP A 268 8.96 10.41 16.31
N ALA A 269 7.89 11.18 16.20
CA ALA A 269 7.20 11.36 14.93
C ALA A 269 7.28 12.80 14.42
N ARG A 270 7.55 12.94 13.12
CA ARG A 270 7.55 14.21 12.38
C ARG A 270 6.47 14.18 11.30
N ILE A 271 5.55 15.16 11.30
CA ILE A 271 4.46 15.28 10.32
C ILE A 271 4.85 16.25 9.21
N ILE A 272 4.69 15.82 7.95
CA ILE A 272 4.87 16.64 6.75
C ILE A 272 3.55 16.68 6.00
N ARG A 273 2.92 17.87 5.93
CA ARG A 273 1.62 18.07 5.29
C ARG A 273 1.77 18.41 3.81
N PHE A 274 1.10 17.67 2.94
CA PHE A 274 1.00 17.91 1.49
C PHE A 274 -0.38 18.54 1.21
N HIS A 275 -0.44 19.87 1.20
CA HIS A 275 -1.71 20.63 1.22
C HIS A 275 -2.54 20.50 -0.06
N LYS A 276 -1.91 20.17 -1.19
CA LYS A 276 -2.58 20.01 -2.49
C LYS A 276 -2.83 18.55 -2.84
N SER A 277 -2.25 17.62 -2.09
CA SER A 277 -2.28 16.19 -2.40
C SER A 277 -3.50 15.46 -1.85
N GLY A 278 -4.01 14.56 -2.68
CA GLY A 278 -4.83 13.44 -2.26
C GLY A 278 -3.98 12.29 -1.69
N HIS A 279 -4.36 11.07 -2.01
CA HIS A 279 -3.72 9.84 -1.50
C HIS A 279 -2.30 9.58 -2.03
N VAL A 280 -1.88 10.24 -3.08
CA VAL A 280 -0.60 9.94 -3.74
C VAL A 280 0.28 11.20 -3.82
N PRO A 281 0.92 11.64 -2.69
CA PRO A 281 1.70 12.86 -2.64
C PRO A 281 2.83 12.96 -3.67
N LEU A 282 3.43 11.82 -4.03
CA LEU A 282 4.48 11.77 -5.05
C LEU A 282 3.96 12.19 -6.44
N MET A 283 2.67 11.99 -6.74
CA MET A 283 2.06 12.37 -8.01
C MET A 283 1.49 13.79 -7.99
N ASP A 284 0.90 14.17 -6.86
CA ASP A 284 0.16 15.43 -6.75
C ASP A 284 1.08 16.64 -6.47
N GLU A 285 2.15 16.43 -5.68
CA GLU A 285 3.15 17.46 -5.34
C GLU A 285 4.58 16.91 -5.52
N PRO A 286 4.99 16.49 -6.74
CA PRO A 286 6.22 15.73 -6.98
C PRO A 286 7.49 16.44 -6.55
N LEU A 287 7.62 17.74 -6.78
CA LEU A 287 8.81 18.49 -6.39
C LEU A 287 8.96 18.58 -4.86
N LYS A 288 7.83 18.79 -4.16
CA LYS A 288 7.82 18.76 -2.70
C LYS A 288 8.16 17.37 -2.19
N PHE A 289 7.56 16.33 -2.81
CA PHE A 289 7.84 14.94 -2.42
C PHE A 289 9.32 14.61 -2.54
N VAL A 290 9.96 14.92 -3.68
CA VAL A 290 11.41 14.70 -3.88
C VAL A 290 12.21 15.44 -2.81
N ARG A 291 11.93 16.72 -2.54
CA ARG A 291 12.63 17.48 -1.50
C ARG A 291 12.50 16.84 -0.11
N GLU A 292 11.28 16.51 0.31
CA GLU A 292 11.02 15.93 1.64
C GLU A 292 11.59 14.49 1.76
N LEU A 293 11.56 13.72 0.67
CA LEU A 293 12.27 12.44 0.58
C LEU A 293 13.78 12.65 0.80
N GLY A 294 14.36 13.65 0.17
CA GLY A 294 15.77 14.00 0.36
C GLY A 294 16.10 14.38 1.80
N LEU A 295 15.23 15.12 2.47
CA LEU A 295 15.40 15.45 3.90
C LEU A 295 15.29 14.22 4.79
N PHE A 296 14.38 13.29 4.50
CA PHE A 296 14.29 12.02 5.20
C PHE A 296 15.55 11.16 4.98
N LEU A 297 16.01 11.04 3.74
CA LEU A 297 17.19 10.25 3.39
C LEU A 297 18.47 10.76 4.05
N ASN A 298 18.69 12.09 4.09
CA ASN A 298 19.90 12.72 4.64
C ASN A 298 19.74 13.21 6.09
N GLY A 299 18.60 12.97 6.74
CA GLY A 299 18.35 13.43 8.10
C GLY A 299 19.41 12.92 9.11
N PRO A 300 19.53 13.55 10.30
CA PRO A 300 20.56 13.23 11.26
C PRO A 300 20.49 11.76 11.67
N VAL A 301 21.65 11.13 11.72
CA VAL A 301 21.82 9.84 12.41
C VAL A 301 21.84 10.18 13.89
N ARG A 302 20.84 9.71 14.65
CA ARG A 302 21.01 9.69 16.11
C ARG A 302 22.02 8.58 16.41
N GLY A 303 23.16 8.98 17.02
CA GLY A 303 24.18 8.09 17.51
C GLY A 303 23.68 7.29 18.71
#